data_1d24ec17a57c09aea1feea308af3c63d
#
_entry.id   1d24ec17a57c09aea1feea308af3c63d
#
_cell.length_a   1.000
_cell.length_b   1.000
_cell.length_c   1.000
_cell.angle_alpha   90.00
_cell.angle_beta   90.00
_cell.angle_gamma   90.00
#
_symmetry.space_group_name_H-M   'P 1'
#
loop_
_entity.id
_entity.type
_entity.pdbx_description
1 polymer ?
#
loop_
_entity_poly.entity_id
_entity_poly.type
_entity_poly.pdbx_seq_one_letter_code
_entity_poly.pdbx_strand_id
1 'polypeptide(L)'
;MDYIDFLKNKMAISHNTGFDINDDELTPTLYPHVKDTVRWAIKGGCRAIFSSFGMQKTVTQLEILRLIVKHEKGKCLVVCPRRVVVEFETQAKEHLQLPVQYVRTMQEVEACQADIMVTNYERVRDGELGVRIDPQYFTCTSLDE
;
A
#
# COMPACT_ATOMS: atom_id res chain seq x y z
N MET A 1 40.20 10.07 -3.29
CA MET A 1 38.93 9.48 -2.76
C MET A 1 39.24 8.08 -2.33
N ASP A 2 39.14 7.77 -1.03
CA ASP A 2 39.36 6.44 -0.53
C ASP A 2 38.28 5.47 -1.05
N TYR A 3 38.64 4.19 -1.26
CA TYR A 3 37.71 3.14 -1.70
C TYR A 3 36.50 3.02 -0.78
N ILE A 4 36.67 3.25 0.50
CA ILE A 4 35.60 3.26 1.50
C ILE A 4 34.63 4.43 1.28
N ASP A 5 35.13 5.61 0.95
CA ASP A 5 34.29 6.78 0.64
C ASP A 5 33.55 6.60 -0.67
N PHE A 6 34.14 5.94 -1.66
CA PHE A 6 33.47 5.56 -2.90
C PHE A 6 32.34 4.57 -2.65
N LEU A 7 32.54 3.56 -1.79
CA LEU A 7 31.49 2.61 -1.42
C LEU A 7 30.34 3.28 -0.65
N LYS A 8 30.64 4.17 0.31
CA LYS A 8 29.62 4.94 1.03
C LYS A 8 28.77 5.80 0.11
N ASN A 9 29.39 6.45 -0.88
CA ASN A 9 28.67 7.26 -1.86
C ASN A 9 27.84 6.44 -2.86
N LYS A 10 28.17 5.15 -3.04
CA LYS A 10 27.37 4.21 -3.85
C LYS A 10 26.19 3.60 -3.11
N MET A 11 26.20 3.59 -1.78
CA MET A 11 25.07 3.13 -1.00
C MET A 11 23.96 4.17 -1.06
N ALA A 12 22.92 3.90 -1.87
CA ALA A 12 21.68 4.66 -1.82
C ALA A 12 21.03 4.42 -0.45
N ILE A 13 21.33 5.30 0.52
CA ILE A 13 20.66 5.26 1.83
C ILE A 13 19.29 5.84 1.61
N SER A 14 18.28 4.98 1.65
CA SER A 14 16.88 5.41 1.64
C SER A 14 16.56 6.13 2.94
N HIS A 15 16.32 7.44 2.87
CA HIS A 15 15.90 8.22 4.01
C HIS A 15 14.49 7.79 4.47
N ASN A 16 14.23 7.85 5.78
CA ASN A 16 12.91 7.67 6.32
C ASN A 16 12.11 8.96 6.11
N THR A 17 11.03 8.85 5.34
CA THR A 17 10.14 9.98 4.99
C THR A 17 8.73 9.79 5.53
N GLY A 18 8.46 8.67 6.20
CA GLY A 18 7.19 8.35 6.81
C GLY A 18 7.09 8.80 8.28
N PHE A 19 6.31 8.09 9.04
CA PHE A 19 6.03 8.39 10.45
C PHE A 19 6.19 7.14 11.33
N ASP A 20 6.30 7.35 12.63
CA ASP A 20 6.32 6.26 13.62
C ASP A 20 4.91 5.87 14.03
N ILE A 21 4.67 4.59 14.26
CA ILE A 21 3.39 4.04 14.76
C ILE A 21 3.62 3.30 16.07
N ASN A 22 2.61 3.33 16.94
CA ASN A 22 2.63 2.61 18.21
C ASN A 22 2.12 1.17 18.04
N ASP A 23 2.51 0.29 18.94
CA ASP A 23 2.11 -1.12 18.91
C ASP A 23 0.61 -1.36 19.05
N ASP A 24 -0.07 -0.49 19.80
CA ASP A 24 -1.52 -0.50 20.02
C ASP A 24 -2.33 -0.09 18.78
N GLU A 25 -1.69 0.53 17.80
CA GLU A 25 -2.32 0.90 16.53
C GLU A 25 -2.39 -0.27 15.54
N LEU A 26 -1.51 -1.25 15.70
CA LEU A 26 -1.46 -2.44 14.86
C LEU A 26 -2.61 -3.40 15.20
N THR A 27 -3.16 -4.03 14.18
CA THR A 27 -4.17 -5.08 14.37
C THR A 27 -3.60 -6.21 15.22
N PRO A 28 -4.20 -6.53 16.39
CA PRO A 28 -3.61 -7.45 17.36
C PRO A 28 -3.36 -8.86 16.83
N THR A 29 -4.22 -9.34 15.94
CA THR A 29 -4.21 -10.69 15.38
C THR A 29 -3.15 -10.95 14.34
N LEU A 30 -2.40 -9.91 13.91
CA LEU A 30 -1.34 -10.03 12.92
C LEU A 30 -0.12 -10.76 13.50
N TYR A 31 0.53 -11.55 12.67
CA TYR A 31 1.79 -12.20 13.02
C TYR A 31 2.91 -11.18 13.31
N PRO A 32 3.87 -11.51 14.20
CA PRO A 32 4.96 -10.60 14.54
C PRO A 32 5.74 -10.08 13.34
N HIS A 33 6.08 -10.93 12.37
CA HIS A 33 6.81 -10.52 11.17
C HIS A 33 6.03 -9.53 10.29
N VAL A 34 4.70 -9.64 10.25
CA VAL A 34 3.84 -8.67 9.55
C VAL A 34 3.89 -7.32 10.26
N LYS A 35 3.75 -7.31 11.58
CA LYS A 35 3.85 -6.09 12.39
C LYS A 35 5.17 -5.37 12.21
N ASP A 36 6.29 -6.10 12.21
CA ASP A 36 7.61 -5.54 12.02
C ASP A 36 7.79 -4.96 10.60
N THR A 37 7.29 -5.67 9.59
CA THR A 37 7.30 -5.20 8.20
C THR A 37 6.47 -3.92 8.03
N VAL A 38 5.28 -3.86 8.65
CA VAL A 38 4.40 -2.68 8.61
C VAL A 38 5.09 -1.47 9.25
N ARG A 39 5.68 -1.61 10.45
CA ARG A 39 6.43 -0.54 11.10
C ARG A 39 7.56 -0.02 10.22
N TRP A 40 8.37 -0.92 9.69
CA TRP A 40 9.48 -0.58 8.83
C TRP A 40 9.03 0.16 7.56
N ALA A 41 7.98 -0.32 6.92
CA ALA A 41 7.45 0.27 5.69
C ALA A 41 6.89 1.68 5.92
N ILE A 42 6.08 1.86 6.96
CA ILE A 42 5.48 3.16 7.31
C ILE A 42 6.56 4.17 7.72
N LYS A 43 7.50 3.79 8.57
CA LYS A 43 8.62 4.66 8.95
C LYS A 43 9.46 5.04 7.75
N GLY A 44 9.65 4.14 6.83
CA GLY A 44 10.38 4.38 5.61
C GLY A 44 9.69 5.31 4.63
N GLY A 45 8.37 5.34 4.61
CA GLY A 45 7.53 6.10 3.68
C GLY A 45 7.37 5.37 2.36
N CYS A 46 8.40 5.39 1.50
CA CYS A 46 8.38 4.68 0.21
C CYS A 46 9.26 3.44 0.29
N ARG A 47 8.67 2.25 0.23
CA ARG A 47 9.39 0.96 0.39
C ARG A 47 8.90 -0.10 -0.59
N ALA A 48 9.81 -0.98 -0.98
CA ALA A 48 9.51 -2.21 -1.71
C ALA A 48 9.61 -3.41 -0.75
N ILE A 49 8.57 -4.24 -0.73
CA ILE A 49 8.48 -5.41 0.14
C ILE A 49 8.62 -6.65 -0.73
N PHE A 50 9.75 -7.33 -0.60
CA PHE A 50 10.03 -8.60 -1.28
C PHE A 50 9.94 -9.75 -0.27
N SER A 51 8.81 -10.41 -0.20
CA SER A 51 8.59 -11.53 0.70
C SER A 51 8.17 -12.79 -0.05
N SER A 52 8.53 -13.95 0.51
CA SER A 52 8.20 -15.27 -0.04
C SER A 52 6.69 -15.55 -0.01
N PHE A 53 6.28 -16.62 -0.67
CA PHE A 53 4.91 -17.13 -0.58
C PHE A 53 4.50 -17.41 0.88
N GLY A 54 3.23 -17.17 1.20
CA GLY A 54 2.68 -17.43 2.52
C GLY A 54 3.02 -16.40 3.61
N MET A 55 3.80 -15.36 3.28
CA MET A 55 4.20 -14.31 4.23
C MET A 55 3.16 -13.19 4.40
N GLN A 56 1.93 -13.43 4.02
CA GLN A 56 0.80 -12.50 4.17
C GLN A 56 1.03 -11.11 3.54
N LYS A 57 1.57 -11.06 2.31
CA LYS A 57 1.83 -9.79 1.60
C LYS A 57 0.59 -8.90 1.48
N THR A 58 -0.54 -9.49 1.08
CA THR A 58 -1.82 -8.78 0.91
C THR A 58 -2.29 -8.13 2.21
N VAL A 59 -2.25 -8.88 3.33
CA VAL A 59 -2.61 -8.36 4.65
C VAL A 59 -1.64 -7.28 5.10
N THR A 60 -0.34 -7.44 4.83
CA THR A 60 0.70 -6.44 5.11
C THR A 60 0.43 -5.14 4.37
N GLN A 61 0.12 -5.20 3.06
CA GLN A 61 -0.23 -4.02 2.27
C GLN A 61 -1.47 -3.33 2.82
N LEU A 62 -2.53 -4.07 3.08
CA LEU A 62 -3.79 -3.53 3.61
C LEU A 62 -3.62 -2.87 4.98
N GLU A 63 -2.83 -3.47 5.88
CA GLU A 63 -2.56 -2.87 7.19
C GLU A 63 -1.76 -1.57 7.08
N ILE A 64 -0.77 -1.51 6.18
CA ILE A 64 -0.03 -0.27 5.89
C ILE A 64 -1.00 0.82 5.42
N LEU A 65 -1.86 0.52 4.46
CA LEU A 65 -2.82 1.49 3.90
C LEU A 65 -3.84 1.93 4.95
N ARG A 66 -4.32 1.01 5.80
CA ARG A 66 -5.23 1.33 6.92
C ARG A 66 -4.63 2.37 7.87
N LEU A 67 -3.36 2.19 8.22
CA LEU A 67 -2.65 3.10 9.10
C LEU A 67 -2.35 4.45 8.43
N ILE A 68 -2.02 4.45 7.14
CA ILE A 68 -1.85 5.69 6.36
C ILE A 68 -3.16 6.49 6.32
N VAL A 69 -4.28 5.85 6.02
CA VAL A 69 -5.61 6.49 6.05
C VAL A 69 -5.91 7.09 7.43
N LYS A 70 -5.61 6.36 8.50
CA LYS A 70 -5.82 6.81 9.87
C LYS A 70 -5.02 8.08 10.21
N HIS A 71 -3.75 8.14 9.77
CA HIS A 71 -2.85 9.26 10.09
C HIS A 71 -2.99 10.45 9.12
N GLU A 72 -3.09 10.18 7.82
CA GLU A 72 -3.06 11.22 6.77
C GLU A 72 -4.47 11.65 6.31
N LYS A 73 -5.51 10.94 6.74
CA LYS A 73 -6.93 11.22 6.40
C LYS A 73 -7.20 11.37 4.91
N GLY A 74 -6.61 10.50 4.11
CA GLY A 74 -6.77 10.51 2.65
C GLY A 74 -7.24 9.15 2.13
N LYS A 75 -7.47 9.07 0.82
CA LYS A 75 -7.81 7.83 0.13
C LYS A 75 -6.56 7.12 -0.35
N CYS A 76 -6.57 5.79 -0.33
CA CYS A 76 -5.48 4.94 -0.78
C CYS A 76 -5.91 4.02 -1.91
N LEU A 77 -4.97 3.71 -2.81
CA LEU A 77 -5.20 2.83 -3.95
C LEU A 77 -4.27 1.62 -3.91
N VAL A 78 -4.82 0.44 -4.16
CA VAL A 78 -4.05 -0.76 -4.51
C VAL A 78 -4.19 -1.00 -6.00
N VAL A 79 -3.07 -1.14 -6.70
CA VAL A 79 -3.03 -1.56 -8.10
C VAL A 79 -2.47 -2.97 -8.16
N CYS A 80 -3.26 -3.91 -8.65
CA CYS A 80 -2.90 -5.33 -8.69
C CYS A 80 -3.34 -6.00 -9.99
N PRO A 81 -2.87 -7.21 -10.29
CA PRO A 81 -3.44 -8.00 -11.38
C PRO A 81 -4.93 -8.26 -11.14
N ARG A 82 -5.74 -8.18 -12.20
CA ARG A 82 -7.22 -8.31 -12.11
C ARG A 82 -7.67 -9.57 -11.36
N ARG A 83 -6.96 -10.68 -11.51
CA ARG A 83 -7.28 -11.96 -10.85
C ARG A 83 -7.15 -11.92 -9.32
N VAL A 84 -6.41 -10.96 -8.77
CA VAL A 84 -6.08 -10.84 -7.34
C VAL A 84 -7.02 -9.86 -6.62
N VAL A 85 -7.83 -9.09 -7.34
CA VAL A 85 -8.75 -8.08 -6.77
C VAL A 85 -9.66 -8.70 -5.69
N VAL A 86 -10.28 -9.84 -5.97
CA VAL A 86 -11.18 -10.52 -5.03
C VAL A 86 -10.44 -10.97 -3.76
N GLU A 87 -9.15 -11.31 -3.89
CA GLU A 87 -8.32 -11.69 -2.74
C GLU A 87 -8.11 -10.50 -1.81
N PHE A 88 -7.86 -9.30 -2.33
CA PHE A 88 -7.75 -8.08 -1.51
C PHE A 88 -9.04 -7.79 -0.75
N GLU A 89 -10.20 -7.88 -1.40
CA GLU A 89 -11.50 -7.66 -0.77
C GLU A 89 -11.78 -8.70 0.33
N THR A 90 -11.48 -9.96 0.06
CA THR A 90 -11.67 -11.08 1.01
C THR A 90 -10.74 -10.95 2.21
N GLN A 91 -9.45 -10.77 1.99
CA GLN A 91 -8.43 -10.63 3.04
C GLN A 91 -8.68 -9.39 3.93
N ALA A 92 -9.09 -8.28 3.32
CA ALA A 92 -9.46 -7.06 4.06
C ALA A 92 -10.61 -7.30 5.03
N LYS A 93 -11.64 -8.03 4.60
CA LYS A 93 -12.80 -8.35 5.41
C LYS A 93 -12.47 -9.36 6.52
N GLU A 94 -11.75 -10.43 6.18
CA GLU A 94 -11.48 -11.53 7.11
C GLU A 94 -10.48 -11.17 8.20
N HIS A 95 -9.41 -10.47 7.86
CA HIS A 95 -8.31 -10.18 8.79
C HIS A 95 -8.38 -8.81 9.45
N LEU A 96 -8.92 -7.81 8.77
CA LEU A 96 -8.87 -6.41 9.20
C LEU A 96 -10.25 -5.79 9.39
N GLN A 97 -11.33 -6.46 8.99
CA GLN A 97 -12.70 -5.91 8.96
C GLN A 97 -12.76 -4.55 8.26
N LEU A 98 -11.98 -4.40 7.20
CA LEU A 98 -11.74 -3.17 6.49
C LEU A 98 -12.57 -3.12 5.20
N PRO A 99 -13.37 -2.07 4.97
CA PRO A 99 -14.08 -1.90 3.71
C PRO A 99 -13.09 -1.54 2.58
N VAL A 100 -13.00 -2.41 1.60
CA VAL A 100 -12.20 -2.21 0.39
C VAL A 100 -13.13 -2.36 -0.80
N GLN A 101 -13.03 -1.47 -1.78
CA GLN A 101 -13.90 -1.46 -2.95
C GLN A 101 -13.11 -1.47 -4.25
N TYR A 102 -13.50 -2.34 -5.18
CA TYR A 102 -12.97 -2.34 -6.54
C TYR A 102 -13.55 -1.17 -7.33
N VAL A 103 -12.68 -0.42 -8.00
CA VAL A 103 -13.03 0.73 -8.84
C VAL A 103 -12.43 0.60 -10.24
N ARG A 104 -13.17 1.08 -11.24
CA ARG A 104 -12.81 0.94 -12.66
C ARG A 104 -12.60 2.26 -13.37
N THR A 105 -13.15 3.35 -12.84
CA THR A 105 -13.08 4.68 -13.44
C THR A 105 -12.89 5.75 -12.38
N MET A 106 -12.43 6.94 -12.80
CA MET A 106 -12.30 8.09 -11.89
C MET A 106 -13.64 8.49 -11.27
N GLN A 107 -14.74 8.36 -12.01
CA GLN A 107 -16.08 8.64 -11.50
C GLN A 107 -16.47 7.71 -10.34
N GLU A 108 -16.13 6.40 -10.46
CA GLU A 108 -16.33 5.44 -9.37
C GLU A 108 -15.45 5.77 -8.15
N VAL A 109 -14.23 6.25 -8.37
CA VAL A 109 -13.32 6.70 -7.29
C VAL A 109 -13.91 7.87 -6.52
N GLU A 110 -14.44 8.87 -7.21
CA GLU A 110 -15.02 10.06 -6.59
C GLU A 110 -16.30 9.74 -5.83
N ALA A 111 -17.12 8.83 -6.34
CA ALA A 111 -18.35 8.38 -5.70
C ALA A 111 -18.13 7.37 -4.56
N CYS A 112 -16.95 6.75 -4.49
CA CYS A 112 -16.64 5.69 -3.52
C CYS A 112 -16.55 6.24 -2.09
N GLN A 113 -17.23 5.57 -1.15
CA GLN A 113 -17.18 5.91 0.27
C GLN A 113 -16.04 5.19 1.01
N ALA A 114 -15.47 4.14 0.45
CA ALA A 114 -14.34 3.45 1.04
C ALA A 114 -13.07 4.28 0.93
N ASP A 115 -12.26 4.26 1.99
CA ASP A 115 -10.97 4.95 2.02
C ASP A 115 -9.86 4.18 1.29
N ILE A 116 -10.02 2.87 1.15
CA ILE A 116 -9.11 2.00 0.41
C ILE A 116 -9.82 1.41 -0.79
N MET A 117 -9.25 1.63 -1.96
CA MET A 117 -9.77 1.14 -3.24
C MET A 117 -8.77 0.21 -3.90
N VAL A 118 -9.29 -0.72 -4.67
CA VAL A 118 -8.47 -1.66 -5.47
C VAL A 118 -8.81 -1.48 -6.94
N THR A 119 -7.82 -1.52 -7.78
CA THR A 119 -7.98 -1.51 -9.24
C THR A 119 -6.93 -2.38 -9.92
N ASN A 120 -7.08 -2.61 -11.20
CA ASN A 120 -6.11 -3.35 -11.99
C ASN A 120 -5.25 -2.42 -12.86
N TYR A 121 -4.08 -2.92 -13.27
CA TYR A 121 -3.08 -2.13 -14.00
C TYR A 121 -3.60 -1.47 -15.27
N GLU A 122 -4.50 -2.15 -16.01
CA GLU A 122 -5.07 -1.62 -17.25
C GLU A 122 -5.90 -0.35 -17.00
N ARG A 123 -6.56 -0.24 -15.86
CA ARG A 123 -7.40 0.93 -15.51
C ARG A 123 -6.57 2.17 -15.13
N VAL A 124 -5.32 1.96 -14.76
CA VAL A 124 -4.37 3.05 -14.47
C VAL A 124 -3.59 3.44 -15.73
N ARG A 125 -3.24 2.44 -16.56
CA ARG A 125 -2.42 2.65 -17.76
C ARG A 125 -3.24 3.15 -18.96
N ASP A 126 -4.38 2.51 -19.22
CA ASP A 126 -5.15 2.68 -20.45
C ASP A 126 -6.41 3.53 -20.20
N GLY A 127 -6.81 4.31 -21.19
CA GLY A 127 -8.03 5.11 -21.19
C GLY A 127 -7.80 6.60 -21.39
N GLU A 128 -8.89 7.30 -21.68
CA GLU A 128 -8.89 8.75 -21.85
C GLU A 128 -8.71 9.48 -20.50
N LEU A 129 -8.19 10.70 -20.57
CA LEU A 129 -8.13 11.60 -19.42
C LEU A 129 -9.54 11.82 -18.84
N GLY A 130 -9.68 11.58 -17.51
CA GLY A 130 -10.97 11.69 -16.79
C GLY A 130 -11.72 10.36 -16.65
N VAL A 131 -11.39 9.33 -17.44
CA VAL A 131 -11.90 7.96 -17.25
C VAL A 131 -10.85 7.08 -16.57
N ARG A 132 -9.60 7.22 -17.01
CA ARG A 132 -8.45 6.54 -16.41
C ARG A 132 -8.29 6.94 -14.94
N ILE A 133 -8.03 5.96 -14.07
CA ILE A 133 -7.72 6.23 -12.67
C ILE A 133 -6.36 6.87 -12.57
N ASP A 134 -6.30 8.06 -11.97
CA ASP A 134 -5.07 8.80 -11.73
C ASP A 134 -4.50 8.44 -10.34
N PRO A 135 -3.33 7.79 -10.26
CA PRO A 135 -2.71 7.47 -8.98
C PRO A 135 -2.36 8.71 -8.14
N GLN A 136 -2.16 9.87 -8.75
CA GLN A 136 -1.83 11.11 -8.05
C GLN A 136 -3.00 11.68 -7.23
N TYR A 137 -4.21 11.23 -7.47
CA TYR A 137 -5.39 11.56 -6.67
C TYR A 137 -5.31 11.02 -5.24
N PHE A 138 -4.55 9.95 -5.05
CA PHE A 138 -4.51 9.22 -3.78
C PHE A 138 -3.33 9.67 -2.91
N THR A 139 -3.53 9.65 -1.59
CA THR A 139 -2.48 9.91 -0.60
C THR A 139 -1.38 8.85 -0.67
N CYS A 140 -1.76 7.60 -0.91
CA CYS A 140 -0.83 6.49 -1.09
C CYS A 140 -1.33 5.55 -2.19
N THR A 141 -0.40 5.08 -3.01
CA THR A 141 -0.65 4.03 -3.99
C THR A 141 0.30 2.86 -3.74
N SER A 142 -0.27 1.66 -3.56
CA SER A 142 0.47 0.41 -3.42
C SER A 142 0.37 -0.40 -4.70
N LEU A 143 1.49 -0.92 -5.16
CA LEU A 143 1.56 -1.78 -6.33
C LEU A 143 1.79 -3.23 -5.89
N ASP A 144 1.00 -4.16 -6.40
CA ASP A 144 1.14 -5.59 -6.17
C ASP A 144 1.59 -6.28 -7.45
N GLU A 145 2.84 -6.83 -7.42
CA GLU A 145 3.54 -7.50 -8.56
C GLU A 145 3.67 -6.71 -9.86
#